data_2999e994b14e1e4efc32459d227a9fdd
#
_entry.id   2999e994b14e1e4efc32459d227a9fdd
#
_cell.length_a   1.000
_cell.length_b   1.000
_cell.length_c   1.000
_cell.angle_alpha   90.00
_cell.angle_beta   90.00
_cell.angle_gamma   90.00
#
_symmetry.space_group_name_H-M   'P 1'
#
loop_
_entity.id
_entity.type
_entity.pdbx_description
1 polymer ?
#
loop_
_entity_poly.entity_id
_entity_poly.type
_entity_poly.pdbx_seq_one_letter_code
_entity_poly.pdbx_strand_id
1 'polypeptide(L)'
;MLRTHFAGELNAAAIGQTVTLAGWVARRRDHGGVIFVDLRDSSGIAQVVFRKADVAEQAHHLRSEYCIKVTGVVEARPEGSENQNLASGEIEINVSELEVLNSCAPLPFQLDDEPGEEIRLRYRYLDLRRDKPAYDLRLRSKVNAAAREVLAQHDFVEIETPTMTRSTPEGARDFLVPARLQPGTFYALPQSPQLFKQLLMVAGMERYYQIARCYRDEDFRADRQPEFTQLDVEMSFVDQEDIIALAEDILVNLWKLIGYEIKTPIPRMTYADAMRLYGSDKPDLRFDIQIVECADFFQNTPFRVFQAPYVGCLLYTSDAADD
;
A
#
# COMPACT_ATOMS: atom_id res chain seq x y z
N MET A 1 24.96 -6.43 -18.06
CA MET A 1 23.98 -6.61 -16.95
C MET A 1 24.35 -7.89 -16.21
N LEU A 2 24.07 -7.98 -14.91
CA LEU A 2 24.35 -9.19 -14.11
C LEU A 2 23.34 -10.32 -14.37
N ARG A 3 22.23 -10.05 -15.03
CA ARG A 3 21.19 -11.03 -15.39
C ARG A 3 20.61 -10.73 -16.79
N THR A 4 20.11 -11.76 -17.45
CA THR A 4 19.42 -11.65 -18.74
C THR A 4 17.90 -11.63 -18.60
N HIS A 5 17.37 -12.31 -17.57
CA HIS A 5 15.93 -12.46 -17.32
C HIS A 5 15.61 -12.27 -15.85
N PHE A 6 14.34 -12.00 -15.56
CA PHE A 6 13.79 -12.08 -14.22
C PHE A 6 13.26 -13.48 -13.92
N ALA A 7 13.38 -13.92 -12.66
CA ALA A 7 13.05 -15.29 -12.26
C ALA A 7 11.56 -15.62 -12.45
N GLY A 8 10.67 -14.72 -12.02
CA GLY A 8 9.22 -14.95 -12.10
C GLY A 8 8.60 -14.70 -13.48
N GLU A 9 9.36 -14.17 -14.45
CA GLU A 9 8.88 -13.94 -15.82
C GLU A 9 9.16 -15.12 -16.75
N LEU A 10 10.00 -16.07 -16.35
CA LEU A 10 10.32 -17.26 -17.12
C LEU A 10 9.12 -18.23 -17.16
N ASN A 11 8.88 -18.79 -18.34
CA ASN A 11 7.81 -19.75 -18.58
C ASN A 11 8.25 -20.77 -19.67
N ALA A 12 7.36 -21.64 -20.09
CA ALA A 12 7.63 -22.68 -21.08
C ALA A 12 8.18 -22.17 -22.43
N ALA A 13 7.90 -20.93 -22.81
CA ALA A 13 8.44 -20.35 -24.04
C ALA A 13 9.96 -20.11 -24.01
N ALA A 14 10.57 -20.14 -22.84
CA ALA A 14 12.01 -20.01 -22.67
C ALA A 14 12.77 -21.34 -22.66
N ILE A 15 12.08 -22.48 -22.79
CA ILE A 15 12.72 -23.79 -22.79
C ILE A 15 13.78 -23.88 -23.90
N GLY A 16 14.96 -24.39 -23.56
CA GLY A 16 16.13 -24.50 -24.44
C GLY A 16 17.01 -23.25 -24.46
N GLN A 17 16.58 -22.13 -23.90
CA GLN A 17 17.38 -20.89 -23.79
C GLN A 17 18.39 -20.98 -22.65
N THR A 18 19.57 -20.43 -22.87
CA THR A 18 20.54 -20.19 -21.80
C THR A 18 20.23 -18.85 -21.18
N VAL A 19 19.98 -18.85 -19.87
CA VAL A 19 19.62 -17.65 -19.10
C VAL A 19 20.61 -17.43 -17.95
N THR A 20 20.80 -16.16 -17.59
CA THR A 20 21.51 -15.78 -16.37
C THR A 20 20.52 -15.08 -15.44
N LEU A 21 20.37 -15.62 -14.23
CA LEU A 21 19.50 -15.08 -13.19
C LEU A 21 20.35 -14.58 -12.01
N ALA A 22 19.86 -13.57 -11.32
CA ALA A 22 20.42 -13.09 -10.07
C ALA A 22 19.30 -12.82 -9.05
N GLY A 23 19.46 -13.30 -7.84
CA GLY A 23 18.43 -13.19 -6.80
C GLY A 23 18.90 -13.77 -5.47
N TRP A 24 17.95 -14.01 -4.59
CA TRP A 24 18.16 -14.55 -3.25
C TRP A 24 17.70 -15.99 -3.17
N VAL A 25 18.45 -16.80 -2.40
CA VAL A 25 18.10 -18.18 -2.07
C VAL A 25 16.91 -18.18 -1.13
N ALA A 26 15.69 -18.34 -1.63
CA ALA A 26 14.51 -18.42 -0.78
C ALA A 26 14.45 -19.75 -0.03
N ARG A 27 14.71 -20.86 -0.73
CA ARG A 27 14.72 -22.21 -0.15
C ARG A 27 15.74 -23.09 -0.84
N ARG A 28 16.45 -23.92 -0.07
CA ARG A 28 17.34 -24.95 -0.60
C ARG A 28 16.88 -26.34 -0.15
N ARG A 29 16.90 -27.31 -1.08
CA ARG A 29 16.57 -28.71 -0.83
C ARG A 29 17.67 -29.58 -1.42
N ASP A 30 18.02 -30.66 -0.72
CA ASP A 30 18.97 -31.67 -1.18
C ASP A 30 18.23 -33.00 -1.35
N HIS A 31 18.32 -33.57 -2.55
CA HIS A 31 17.71 -34.85 -2.89
C HIS A 31 18.77 -35.77 -3.51
N GLY A 32 19.52 -36.46 -2.65
CA GLY A 32 20.48 -37.46 -3.10
C GLY A 32 21.64 -36.93 -3.92
N GLY A 33 22.12 -35.71 -3.56
CA GLY A 33 23.25 -35.05 -4.24
C GLY A 33 22.84 -34.09 -5.37
N VAL A 34 21.56 -34.01 -5.71
CA VAL A 34 21.03 -32.96 -6.57
C VAL A 34 20.47 -31.85 -5.69
N ILE A 35 20.99 -30.65 -5.86
CA ILE A 35 20.56 -29.49 -5.07
C ILE A 35 19.52 -28.70 -5.85
N PHE A 36 18.39 -28.44 -5.22
CA PHE A 36 17.31 -27.55 -5.72
C PHE A 36 17.31 -26.28 -4.93
N VAL A 37 17.24 -25.16 -5.60
CA VAL A 37 17.11 -23.83 -4.98
C VAL A 37 15.95 -23.09 -5.62
N ASP A 38 15.08 -22.58 -4.77
CA ASP A 38 14.06 -21.61 -5.16
C ASP A 38 14.73 -20.24 -5.14
N LEU A 39 15.08 -19.73 -6.32
CA LEU A 39 15.72 -18.41 -6.49
C LEU A 39 14.65 -17.35 -6.64
N ARG A 40 14.65 -16.40 -5.71
CA ARG A 40 13.69 -15.30 -5.66
C ARG A 40 14.31 -13.99 -6.13
N ASP A 41 13.60 -13.28 -6.98
CA ASP A 41 13.88 -11.87 -7.29
C ASP A 41 12.63 -11.00 -7.14
N SER A 42 12.64 -9.79 -7.69
CA SER A 42 11.51 -8.85 -7.59
C SER A 42 10.27 -9.26 -8.36
N SER A 43 10.39 -10.17 -9.32
CA SER A 43 9.28 -10.65 -10.17
C SER A 43 8.62 -11.92 -9.64
N GLY A 44 9.35 -12.70 -8.83
CA GLY A 44 8.86 -13.96 -8.31
C GLY A 44 9.98 -14.97 -8.04
N ILE A 45 9.66 -16.25 -8.18
CA ILE A 45 10.55 -17.38 -7.89
C ILE A 45 10.72 -18.25 -9.12
N ALA A 46 11.96 -18.72 -9.38
CA ALA A 46 12.25 -19.78 -10.30
C ALA A 46 13.04 -20.90 -9.60
N GLN A 47 12.74 -22.16 -9.91
CA GLN A 47 13.54 -23.28 -9.43
C GLN A 47 14.81 -23.40 -10.27
N VAL A 48 15.97 -23.41 -9.60
CA VAL A 48 17.25 -23.70 -10.22
C VAL A 48 17.81 -25.00 -9.66
N VAL A 49 18.38 -25.83 -10.52
CA VAL A 49 18.77 -27.21 -10.20
C VAL A 49 20.24 -27.40 -10.51
N PHE A 50 20.99 -27.92 -9.54
CA PHE A 50 22.42 -28.19 -9.62
C PHE A 50 22.66 -29.69 -9.74
N ARG A 51 22.86 -30.18 -10.98
CA ARG A 51 23.07 -31.62 -11.27
C ARG A 51 24.54 -31.99 -11.46
N LYS A 52 25.34 -31.05 -11.96
CA LYS A 52 26.77 -31.29 -12.14
C LYS A 52 27.49 -31.27 -10.80
N ALA A 53 28.38 -32.21 -10.57
CA ALA A 53 29.05 -32.44 -9.29
C ALA A 53 29.77 -31.19 -8.77
N ASP A 54 30.47 -30.46 -9.62
CA ASP A 54 31.25 -29.26 -9.29
C ASP A 54 30.38 -28.07 -8.80
N VAL A 55 29.26 -27.84 -9.51
CA VAL A 55 28.33 -26.77 -9.09
C VAL A 55 27.41 -27.22 -7.95
N ALA A 56 27.09 -28.52 -7.86
CA ALA A 56 26.31 -29.09 -6.75
C ALA A 56 27.07 -29.00 -5.43
N GLU A 57 28.40 -29.26 -5.43
CA GLU A 57 29.24 -29.09 -4.26
C GLU A 57 29.25 -27.65 -3.77
N GLN A 58 29.36 -26.67 -4.68
CA GLN A 58 29.27 -25.25 -4.32
C GLN A 58 27.87 -24.90 -3.77
N ALA A 59 26.80 -25.39 -4.43
CA ALA A 59 25.42 -25.17 -4.01
C ALA A 59 25.07 -25.79 -2.65
N HIS A 60 25.81 -26.83 -2.23
CA HIS A 60 25.65 -27.44 -0.90
C HIS A 60 25.93 -26.46 0.23
N HIS A 61 26.79 -25.46 0.01
CA HIS A 61 27.16 -24.43 0.98
C HIS A 61 26.18 -23.24 0.99
N LEU A 62 25.27 -23.15 0.04
CA LEU A 62 24.26 -22.08 0.02
C LEU A 62 23.37 -22.13 1.27
N ARG A 63 23.01 -20.96 1.76
CA ARG A 63 22.09 -20.76 2.88
C ARG A 63 20.97 -19.82 2.46
N SER A 64 19.88 -19.82 3.24
CA SER A 64 18.76 -18.91 3.02
C SER A 64 19.24 -17.47 2.91
N GLU A 65 18.68 -16.74 1.99
CA GLU A 65 18.93 -15.33 1.69
C GLU A 65 20.36 -14.98 1.19
N TYR A 66 21.18 -15.97 0.86
CA TYR A 66 22.38 -15.70 0.07
C TYR A 66 21.98 -15.08 -1.27
N CYS A 67 22.70 -14.04 -1.69
CA CYS A 67 22.52 -13.45 -3.02
C CYS A 67 23.43 -14.18 -4.00
N ILE A 68 22.85 -14.77 -5.03
CA ILE A 68 23.57 -15.58 -6.02
C ILE A 68 23.26 -15.15 -7.44
N LYS A 69 24.19 -15.44 -8.33
CA LYS A 69 24.00 -15.41 -9.79
C LYS A 69 24.20 -16.81 -10.31
N VAL A 70 23.31 -17.26 -11.17
CA VAL A 70 23.36 -18.56 -11.84
C VAL A 70 23.20 -18.40 -13.32
N THR A 71 23.96 -19.19 -14.10
CA THR A 71 23.77 -19.34 -15.55
C THR A 71 23.39 -20.78 -15.82
N GLY A 72 22.37 -21.00 -16.65
CA GLY A 72 21.91 -22.35 -16.97
C GLY A 72 20.91 -22.37 -18.10
N VAL A 73 20.52 -23.59 -18.50
CA VAL A 73 19.53 -23.85 -19.56
C VAL A 73 18.15 -24.01 -18.90
N VAL A 74 17.15 -23.38 -19.48
CA VAL A 74 15.75 -23.57 -19.08
C VAL A 74 15.26 -24.90 -19.60
N GLU A 75 14.75 -25.74 -18.72
CA GLU A 75 14.22 -27.09 -19.06
C GLU A 75 12.77 -27.18 -18.51
N ALA A 76 11.96 -28.04 -19.14
CA ALA A 76 10.67 -28.42 -18.55
C ALA A 76 10.90 -29.22 -17.26
N ARG A 77 10.09 -29.03 -16.25
CA ARG A 77 10.11 -29.91 -15.09
C ARG A 77 9.67 -31.32 -15.51
N PRO A 78 10.16 -32.37 -14.82
CA PRO A 78 9.66 -33.73 -15.01
C PRO A 78 8.13 -33.76 -14.83
N GLU A 79 7.46 -34.57 -15.63
CA GLU A 79 6.00 -34.76 -15.55
C GLU A 79 5.56 -35.12 -14.13
N GLY A 80 4.54 -34.40 -13.62
CA GLY A 80 4.04 -34.53 -12.24
C GLY A 80 4.86 -33.79 -11.18
N SER A 81 5.88 -33.03 -11.57
CA SER A 81 6.69 -32.20 -10.68
C SER A 81 6.43 -30.69 -10.86
N GLU A 82 5.43 -30.34 -11.65
CA GLU A 82 5.03 -28.95 -11.89
C GLU A 82 4.47 -28.34 -10.59
N ASN A 83 4.74 -27.05 -10.39
CA ASN A 83 4.24 -26.30 -9.25
C ASN A 83 3.24 -25.22 -9.69
N GLN A 84 1.96 -25.51 -9.57
CA GLN A 84 0.88 -24.60 -9.98
C GLN A 84 0.83 -23.29 -9.17
N ASN A 85 1.54 -23.21 -8.04
CA ASN A 85 1.59 -22.00 -7.20
C ASN A 85 2.66 -21.00 -7.68
N LEU A 86 3.48 -21.34 -8.67
CA LEU A 86 4.52 -20.49 -9.23
C LEU A 86 4.22 -20.18 -10.69
N ALA A 87 4.39 -18.92 -11.10
CA ALA A 87 4.27 -18.53 -12.51
C ALA A 87 5.29 -19.28 -13.40
N SER A 88 6.48 -19.57 -12.88
CA SER A 88 7.54 -20.38 -13.51
C SER A 88 7.43 -21.89 -13.19
N GLY A 89 6.29 -22.35 -12.71
CA GLY A 89 6.15 -23.69 -12.11
C GLY A 89 6.26 -24.86 -13.09
N GLU A 90 6.18 -24.63 -14.40
CA GLU A 90 6.34 -25.63 -15.46
C GLU A 90 7.80 -25.85 -15.84
N ILE A 91 8.69 -24.95 -15.44
CA ILE A 91 10.10 -24.97 -15.84
C ILE A 91 11.05 -25.03 -14.64
N GLU A 92 12.28 -25.41 -14.91
CA GLU A 92 13.42 -25.29 -14.02
C GLU A 92 14.66 -24.89 -14.80
N ILE A 93 15.66 -24.35 -14.13
CA ILE A 93 16.90 -23.94 -14.75
C ILE A 93 18.00 -24.93 -14.35
N ASN A 94 18.52 -25.68 -15.32
CA ASN A 94 19.66 -26.60 -15.12
C ASN A 94 20.96 -25.79 -15.14
N VAL A 95 21.53 -25.55 -13.93
CA VAL A 95 22.63 -24.65 -13.73
C VAL A 95 23.96 -25.22 -14.22
N SER A 96 24.69 -24.42 -14.99
CA SER A 96 26.04 -24.70 -15.42
C SER A 96 27.11 -23.89 -14.67
N GLU A 97 26.74 -22.70 -14.15
CA GLU A 97 27.63 -21.80 -13.43
C GLU A 97 26.91 -21.18 -12.22
N LEU A 98 27.61 -21.12 -11.10
CA LEU A 98 27.17 -20.48 -9.85
C LEU A 98 28.20 -19.47 -9.37
N GLU A 99 27.76 -18.28 -9.04
CA GLU A 99 28.54 -17.25 -8.38
C GLU A 99 27.80 -16.77 -7.12
N VAL A 100 28.42 -16.86 -5.96
CA VAL A 100 27.90 -16.26 -4.73
C VAL A 100 28.27 -14.79 -4.72
N LEU A 101 27.29 -13.90 -4.95
CA LEU A 101 27.49 -12.47 -4.96
C LEU A 101 27.66 -11.92 -3.54
N ASN A 102 26.89 -12.46 -2.59
CA ASN A 102 26.98 -12.10 -1.19
C ASN A 102 26.42 -13.18 -0.29
N SER A 103 27.11 -13.47 0.80
CA SER A 103 26.62 -14.32 1.88
C SER A 103 25.80 -13.51 2.88
N CYS A 104 24.96 -14.19 3.64
CA CYS A 104 24.08 -13.57 4.63
C CYS A 104 24.21 -14.28 5.98
N ALA A 105 24.19 -13.53 7.07
CA ALA A 105 23.98 -14.09 8.40
C ALA A 105 22.55 -14.65 8.53
N PRO A 106 22.28 -15.59 9.47
CA PRO A 106 20.93 -16.05 9.73
C PRO A 106 19.97 -14.89 9.99
N LEU A 107 18.79 -14.96 9.37
CA LEU A 107 17.78 -13.91 9.53
C LEU A 107 17.20 -13.92 10.95
N PRO A 108 16.77 -12.76 11.47
CA PRO A 108 16.13 -12.66 12.79
C PRO A 108 14.72 -13.30 12.82
N PHE A 109 14.11 -13.55 11.65
CA PHE A 109 12.86 -14.28 11.47
C PHE A 109 12.80 -14.91 10.07
N GLN A 110 11.99 -15.92 9.88
CA GLN A 110 11.77 -16.50 8.55
C GLN A 110 10.79 -15.64 7.76
N LEU A 111 10.98 -15.52 6.43
CA LEU A 111 10.15 -14.63 5.60
C LEU A 111 8.73 -15.16 5.38
N ASP A 112 8.51 -16.45 5.53
CA ASP A 112 7.22 -17.15 5.49
C ASP A 112 6.49 -17.20 6.84
N ASP A 113 7.17 -16.82 7.96
CA ASP A 113 6.53 -16.65 9.25
C ASP A 113 5.75 -15.31 9.33
N GLU A 114 4.88 -15.20 10.34
CA GLU A 114 4.23 -13.95 10.71
C GLU A 114 4.81 -13.41 12.04
N PRO A 115 5.97 -12.76 12.00
CA PRO A 115 6.57 -12.20 13.19
C PRO A 115 5.75 -11.02 13.73
N GLY A 116 5.88 -10.78 15.04
CA GLY A 116 5.23 -9.65 15.69
C GLY A 116 5.63 -8.29 15.09
N GLU A 117 4.78 -7.30 15.27
CA GLU A 117 4.93 -5.97 14.65
C GLU A 117 6.27 -5.29 15.01
N GLU A 118 6.72 -5.40 16.26
CA GLU A 118 7.98 -4.81 16.71
C GLU A 118 9.19 -5.32 15.89
N ILE A 119 9.25 -6.64 15.68
CA ILE A 119 10.33 -7.25 14.89
C ILE A 119 10.24 -6.83 13.42
N ARG A 120 9.03 -6.76 12.87
CA ARG A 120 8.79 -6.31 11.50
C ARG A 120 9.21 -4.86 11.29
N LEU A 121 8.94 -3.99 12.23
CA LEU A 121 9.34 -2.58 12.18
C LEU A 121 10.86 -2.43 12.36
N ARG A 122 11.45 -3.17 13.30
CA ARG A 122 12.91 -3.15 13.53
C ARG A 122 13.72 -3.62 12.32
N TYR A 123 13.22 -4.64 11.62
CA TYR A 123 13.87 -5.20 10.44
C TYR A 123 13.01 -4.97 9.18
N ARG A 124 12.48 -3.77 9.03
CA ARG A 124 11.55 -3.42 7.95
C ARG A 124 12.07 -3.78 6.55
N TYR A 125 13.36 -3.63 6.30
CA TYR A 125 14.01 -3.98 5.05
C TYR A 125 13.98 -5.50 4.73
N LEU A 126 13.88 -6.36 5.75
CA LEU A 126 13.65 -7.80 5.58
C LEU A 126 12.14 -8.11 5.44
N ASP A 127 11.29 -7.47 6.24
CA ASP A 127 9.84 -7.60 6.12
C ASP A 127 9.36 -7.26 4.70
N LEU A 128 9.99 -6.28 4.05
CA LEU A 128 9.69 -5.89 2.67
C LEU A 128 10.11 -6.93 1.60
N ARG A 129 10.80 -8.01 1.96
CA ARG A 129 11.02 -9.17 1.09
C ARG A 129 9.83 -10.12 1.05
N ARG A 130 8.92 -10.02 2.02
CA ARG A 130 7.67 -10.81 2.07
C ARG A 130 6.71 -10.29 1.01
N ASP A 131 5.88 -11.19 0.46
CA ASP A 131 5.02 -10.89 -0.69
C ASP A 131 4.04 -9.75 -0.41
N LYS A 132 3.31 -9.82 0.73
CA LYS A 132 2.30 -8.81 1.05
C LYS A 132 2.89 -7.41 1.27
N PRO A 133 3.89 -7.18 2.13
CA PRO A 133 4.49 -5.86 2.30
C PRO A 133 5.14 -5.30 1.02
N ALA A 134 5.75 -6.17 0.19
CA ALA A 134 6.29 -5.79 -1.10
C ALA A 134 5.18 -5.39 -2.09
N TYR A 135 4.09 -6.15 -2.12
CA TYR A 135 2.90 -5.84 -2.93
C TYR A 135 2.30 -4.48 -2.53
N ASP A 136 2.13 -4.23 -1.23
CA ASP A 136 1.53 -2.99 -0.73
C ASP A 136 2.32 -1.75 -1.18
N LEU A 137 3.67 -1.79 -1.14
CA LEU A 137 4.50 -0.69 -1.65
C LEU A 137 4.40 -0.52 -3.17
N ARG A 138 4.38 -1.63 -3.92
CA ARG A 138 4.22 -1.58 -5.38
C ARG A 138 2.83 -1.08 -5.76
N LEU A 139 1.78 -1.50 -5.03
CA LEU A 139 0.42 -1.00 -5.21
C LEU A 139 0.36 0.51 -4.96
N ARG A 140 0.97 1.01 -3.89
CA ARG A 140 1.07 2.45 -3.61
C ARG A 140 1.69 3.22 -4.79
N SER A 141 2.76 2.69 -5.38
CA SER A 141 3.38 3.30 -6.57
C SER A 141 2.43 3.34 -7.76
N LYS A 142 1.69 2.25 -8.00
CA LYS A 142 0.68 2.18 -9.07
C LYS A 142 -0.49 3.14 -8.82
N VAL A 143 -0.95 3.28 -7.57
CA VAL A 143 -2.00 4.23 -7.17
C VAL A 143 -1.56 5.65 -7.50
N ASN A 144 -0.33 6.04 -7.14
CA ASN A 144 0.19 7.37 -7.46
C ASN A 144 0.30 7.61 -8.98
N ALA A 145 0.73 6.60 -9.74
CA ALA A 145 0.81 6.70 -11.20
C ALA A 145 -0.58 6.86 -11.84
N ALA A 146 -1.55 6.05 -11.42
CA ALA A 146 -2.93 6.13 -11.92
C ALA A 146 -3.60 7.44 -11.56
N ALA A 147 -3.39 7.97 -10.35
CA ALA A 147 -3.92 9.28 -9.96
C ALA A 147 -3.36 10.39 -10.87
N ARG A 148 -2.05 10.36 -11.18
CA ARG A 148 -1.44 11.31 -12.12
C ARG A 148 -2.04 11.19 -13.52
N GLU A 149 -2.26 9.98 -13.99
CA GLU A 149 -2.83 9.74 -15.32
C GLU A 149 -4.25 10.32 -15.43
N VAL A 150 -5.12 10.05 -14.46
CA VAL A 150 -6.47 10.59 -14.43
C VAL A 150 -6.45 12.12 -14.37
N LEU A 151 -5.65 12.70 -13.48
CA LEU A 151 -5.61 14.16 -13.34
C LEU A 151 -5.01 14.86 -14.58
N ALA A 152 -4.04 14.21 -15.25
CA ALA A 152 -3.52 14.72 -16.52
C ALA A 152 -4.59 14.73 -17.63
N GLN A 153 -5.51 13.76 -17.66
CA GLN A 153 -6.64 13.72 -18.59
C GLN A 153 -7.66 14.85 -18.34
N HIS A 154 -7.69 15.38 -17.12
CA HIS A 154 -8.52 16.52 -16.72
C HIS A 154 -7.75 17.84 -16.73
N ASP A 155 -6.59 17.93 -17.40
CA ASP A 155 -5.76 19.12 -17.54
C ASP A 155 -5.22 19.71 -16.21
N PHE A 156 -5.05 18.86 -15.19
CA PHE A 156 -4.43 19.29 -13.93
C PHE A 156 -2.91 19.38 -14.04
N VAL A 157 -2.35 20.38 -13.37
CA VAL A 157 -0.91 20.61 -13.27
C VAL A 157 -0.41 20.13 -11.91
N GLU A 158 0.57 19.21 -11.90
CA GLU A 158 1.25 18.80 -10.66
C GLU A 158 2.24 19.87 -10.24
N ILE A 159 2.06 20.46 -9.06
CA ILE A 159 2.92 21.51 -8.54
C ILE A 159 3.35 21.15 -7.12
N GLU A 160 4.66 21.01 -6.91
CA GLU A 160 5.24 20.83 -5.59
C GLU A 160 5.28 22.16 -4.82
N THR A 161 4.78 22.14 -3.60
CA THR A 161 4.78 23.30 -2.70
C THR A 161 5.87 23.17 -1.63
N PRO A 162 6.34 24.27 -1.03
CA PRO A 162 7.39 24.22 -0.02
C PRO A 162 6.99 23.41 1.21
N THR A 163 7.92 22.60 1.71
CA THR A 163 7.76 21.85 2.99
C THR A 163 8.27 22.64 4.18
N MET A 164 9.32 23.44 4.01
CA MET A 164 9.87 24.33 5.04
C MET A 164 9.17 25.68 4.99
N THR A 165 8.09 25.84 5.73
CA THR A 165 7.21 27.01 5.63
C THR A 165 7.06 27.75 6.96
N ARG A 166 6.22 28.74 6.99
CA ARG A 166 5.73 29.38 8.22
C ARG A 166 4.58 28.54 8.76
N SER A 167 4.37 28.61 10.08
CA SER A 167 3.16 28.05 10.72
C SER A 167 1.90 28.65 10.10
N THR A 168 0.95 27.76 9.79
CA THR A 168 -0.38 28.12 9.27
C THR A 168 -1.44 27.48 10.18
N PRO A 169 -2.47 28.24 10.63
CA PRO A 169 -3.47 27.70 11.55
C PRO A 169 -4.44 26.79 10.79
N GLU A 170 -4.17 25.48 10.78
CA GLU A 170 -5.02 24.48 10.10
C GLU A 170 -5.70 23.48 11.03
N GLY A 171 -5.72 23.76 12.35
CA GLY A 171 -6.47 22.97 13.34
C GLY A 171 -5.64 21.98 14.15
N ALA A 172 -4.59 21.38 13.60
CA ALA A 172 -3.63 20.54 14.33
C ALA A 172 -2.45 21.36 14.86
N ARG A 173 -1.59 20.76 15.69
CA ARG A 173 -0.30 21.34 16.05
C ARG A 173 0.72 21.09 14.94
N ASP A 174 1.60 22.06 14.73
CA ASP A 174 2.68 21.96 13.74
C ASP A 174 3.90 21.26 14.34
N PHE A 175 4.57 20.44 13.52
CA PHE A 175 5.95 20.06 13.78
C PHE A 175 6.89 21.22 13.44
N LEU A 176 7.72 21.60 14.39
CA LEU A 176 8.62 22.75 14.25
C LEU A 176 10.06 22.28 13.99
N VAL A 177 10.72 22.97 13.05
CA VAL A 177 12.13 22.74 12.72
C VAL A 177 12.92 24.01 13.05
N PRO A 178 13.91 23.96 13.98
CA PRO A 178 14.70 25.13 14.33
C PRO A 178 15.45 25.72 13.14
N ALA A 179 15.38 27.03 12.96
CA ALA A 179 16.10 27.71 11.90
C ALA A 179 17.55 28.02 12.34
N ARG A 180 18.53 27.35 11.75
CA ARG A 180 19.96 27.48 12.13
C ARG A 180 20.50 28.91 11.92
N LEU A 181 20.06 29.57 10.85
CA LEU A 181 20.56 30.92 10.48
C LEU A 181 19.90 32.05 11.29
N GLN A 182 18.81 31.78 11.96
CA GLN A 182 18.08 32.76 12.77
C GLN A 182 17.70 32.14 14.12
N PRO A 183 18.60 32.20 15.12
CA PRO A 183 18.34 31.63 16.42
C PRO A 183 17.04 32.16 17.05
N GLY A 184 16.24 31.27 17.64
CA GLY A 184 14.94 31.60 18.24
C GLY A 184 13.77 31.60 17.24
N THR A 185 14.01 31.31 15.95
CA THR A 185 12.96 31.12 14.96
C THR A 185 12.85 29.67 14.50
N PHE A 186 11.69 29.32 13.91
CA PHE A 186 11.36 27.97 13.48
C PHE A 186 10.66 27.99 12.13
N TYR A 187 10.93 26.96 11.35
CA TYR A 187 10.05 26.55 10.26
C TYR A 187 8.97 25.63 10.82
N ALA A 188 7.80 25.60 10.17
CA ALA A 188 6.77 24.61 10.42
C ALA A 188 6.68 23.64 9.23
N LEU A 189 6.46 22.35 9.50
CA LEU A 189 6.13 21.38 8.48
C LEU A 189 4.63 21.50 8.13
N PRO A 190 4.24 21.43 6.84
CA PRO A 190 2.88 21.73 6.41
C PRO A 190 1.91 20.64 6.85
N GLN A 191 0.77 21.05 7.41
CA GLN A 191 -0.35 20.16 7.70
C GLN A 191 -1.11 19.77 6.43
N SER A 192 -1.13 20.67 5.46
CA SER A 192 -1.58 20.52 4.08
C SER A 192 -1.00 21.67 3.22
N PRO A 193 -1.04 21.61 1.89
CA PRO A 193 -0.62 22.73 1.03
C PRO A 193 -1.69 23.81 0.88
N GLN A 194 -2.61 23.98 1.82
CA GLN A 194 -3.84 24.80 1.71
C GLN A 194 -3.57 26.24 1.27
N LEU A 195 -2.63 26.94 1.90
CA LEU A 195 -2.33 28.32 1.54
C LEU A 195 -1.74 28.43 0.12
N PHE A 196 -0.84 27.52 -0.23
CA PHE A 196 -0.17 27.54 -1.52
C PHE A 196 -1.11 27.22 -2.67
N LYS A 197 -1.98 26.23 -2.53
CA LYS A 197 -2.95 25.90 -3.58
C LYS A 197 -3.94 27.03 -3.83
N GLN A 198 -4.37 27.74 -2.79
CA GLN A 198 -5.21 28.95 -2.97
C GLN A 198 -4.45 30.05 -3.70
N LEU A 199 -3.18 30.30 -3.39
CA LEU A 199 -2.35 31.26 -4.10
C LEU A 199 -2.12 30.85 -5.56
N LEU A 200 -2.04 29.56 -5.87
CA LEU A 200 -1.96 29.05 -7.23
C LEU A 200 -3.24 29.33 -8.03
N MET A 201 -4.42 29.22 -7.38
CA MET A 201 -5.68 29.65 -8.01
C MET A 201 -5.67 31.14 -8.34
N VAL A 202 -5.24 31.99 -7.39
CA VAL A 202 -5.06 33.43 -7.62
C VAL A 202 -4.05 33.73 -8.75
N ALA A 203 -3.02 32.89 -8.88
CA ALA A 203 -2.03 32.98 -9.94
C ALA A 203 -2.54 32.48 -11.31
N GLY A 204 -3.79 31.99 -11.39
CA GLY A 204 -4.39 31.56 -12.66
C GLY A 204 -4.02 30.14 -13.10
N MET A 205 -3.56 29.28 -12.16
CA MET A 205 -3.26 27.86 -12.48
C MET A 205 -4.53 27.04 -12.71
N GLU A 206 -5.67 27.48 -12.22
CA GLU A 206 -7.03 26.95 -12.36
C GLU A 206 -7.24 25.49 -11.95
N ARG A 207 -6.30 24.59 -12.26
CA ARG A 207 -6.37 23.15 -11.94
C ARG A 207 -5.01 22.67 -11.40
N TYR A 208 -4.94 22.51 -10.11
CA TYR A 208 -3.74 22.09 -9.38
C TYR A 208 -3.96 20.76 -8.74
N TYR A 209 -2.91 19.94 -8.69
CA TYR A 209 -2.82 18.83 -7.75
C TYR A 209 -1.40 18.61 -7.25
N GLN A 210 -1.30 17.88 -6.15
CA GLN A 210 -0.03 17.43 -5.60
C GLN A 210 -0.23 16.12 -4.82
N ILE A 211 0.72 15.20 -4.93
CA ILE A 211 0.84 14.08 -3.99
C ILE A 211 1.69 14.59 -2.83
N ALA A 212 1.02 15.23 -1.87
CA ALA A 212 1.65 16.03 -0.83
C ALA A 212 2.00 15.22 0.41
N ARG A 213 3.19 15.47 0.97
CA ARG A 213 3.53 15.04 2.34
C ARG A 213 2.94 16.03 3.32
N CYS A 214 2.17 15.50 4.28
CA CYS A 214 1.51 16.28 5.30
C CYS A 214 1.93 15.80 6.69
N TYR A 215 1.98 16.72 7.66
CA TYR A 215 2.49 16.49 8.99
C TYR A 215 1.53 17.10 10.01
N ARG A 216 1.11 16.31 11.00
CA ARG A 216 0.24 16.79 12.09
C ARG A 216 0.70 16.20 13.41
N ASP A 217 0.98 17.05 14.38
CA ASP A 217 1.33 16.64 15.74
C ASP A 217 0.04 16.41 16.53
N GLU A 218 -0.57 15.25 16.26
CA GLU A 218 -1.83 14.80 16.88
C GLU A 218 -1.64 13.40 17.48
N ASP A 219 -2.52 13.03 18.39
CA ASP A 219 -2.53 11.69 18.99
C ASP A 219 -2.83 10.61 17.93
N PHE A 220 -2.17 9.48 18.08
CA PHE A 220 -2.40 8.32 17.21
C PHE A 220 -3.76 7.70 17.52
N ARG A 221 -4.56 7.51 16.48
CA ARG A 221 -5.84 6.78 16.57
C ARG A 221 -6.01 5.92 15.34
N ALA A 222 -6.29 4.63 15.52
CA ALA A 222 -6.49 3.67 14.46
C ALA A 222 -5.37 3.74 13.39
N ASP A 223 -5.67 4.23 12.19
CA ASP A 223 -4.74 4.37 11.07
C ASP A 223 -4.11 5.76 10.91
N ARG A 224 -4.40 6.70 11.84
CA ARG A 224 -3.82 8.06 11.79
C ARG A 224 -2.33 8.02 12.12
N GLN A 225 -1.55 8.68 11.26
CA GLN A 225 -0.12 8.83 11.37
C GLN A 225 0.26 10.32 11.43
N PRO A 226 1.33 10.70 12.16
CA PRO A 226 1.77 12.10 12.23
C PRO A 226 2.32 12.60 10.89
N GLU A 227 2.75 11.69 10.05
CA GLU A 227 3.25 11.93 8.69
C GLU A 227 2.48 11.04 7.72
N PHE A 228 1.81 11.66 6.75
CA PHE A 228 0.98 10.95 5.78
C PHE A 228 1.02 11.62 4.41
N THR A 229 0.44 10.99 3.42
CA THR A 229 0.37 11.51 2.06
C THR A 229 -1.07 11.80 1.68
N GLN A 230 -1.32 12.96 1.09
CA GLN A 230 -2.60 13.33 0.49
C GLN A 230 -2.47 13.40 -1.03
N LEU A 231 -3.49 12.97 -1.74
CA LEU A 231 -3.75 13.49 -3.08
C LEU A 231 -4.53 14.79 -2.88
N ASP A 232 -3.85 15.91 -2.99
CA ASP A 232 -4.42 17.24 -2.81
C ASP A 232 -4.78 17.85 -4.15
N VAL A 233 -5.97 18.45 -4.27
CA VAL A 233 -6.54 18.95 -5.51
C VAL A 233 -7.19 20.31 -5.25
N GLU A 234 -7.05 21.25 -6.20
CA GLU A 234 -7.77 22.52 -6.18
C GLU A 234 -8.19 22.92 -7.58
N MET A 235 -9.40 23.46 -7.73
CA MET A 235 -9.97 23.91 -9.01
C MET A 235 -10.61 25.29 -8.86
N SER A 236 -10.53 26.08 -9.93
CA SER A 236 -11.24 27.35 -10.09
C SER A 236 -12.45 27.18 -11.02
N PHE A 237 -13.44 28.07 -10.86
CA PHE A 237 -14.61 28.19 -11.74
C PHE A 237 -15.45 26.90 -11.85
N VAL A 238 -15.63 26.18 -10.76
CA VAL A 238 -16.35 24.91 -10.66
C VAL A 238 -17.34 24.94 -9.52
N ASP A 239 -18.37 24.08 -9.60
CA ASP A 239 -19.30 23.84 -8.51
C ASP A 239 -19.09 22.45 -7.86
N GLN A 240 -19.98 22.08 -6.95
CA GLN A 240 -19.91 20.83 -6.22
C GLN A 240 -19.99 19.61 -7.16
N GLU A 241 -20.78 19.67 -8.22
CA GLU A 241 -21.00 18.54 -9.12
C GLU A 241 -19.74 18.23 -9.94
N ASP A 242 -18.97 19.26 -10.34
CA ASP A 242 -17.71 19.08 -11.04
C ASP A 242 -16.66 18.36 -10.18
N ILE A 243 -16.60 18.72 -8.89
CA ILE A 243 -15.69 18.06 -7.93
C ILE A 243 -16.10 16.61 -7.68
N ILE A 244 -17.40 16.35 -7.56
CA ILE A 244 -17.90 14.98 -7.37
C ILE A 244 -17.58 14.13 -8.60
N ALA A 245 -17.80 14.64 -9.81
CA ALA A 245 -17.51 13.92 -11.04
C ALA A 245 -15.99 13.57 -11.15
N LEU A 246 -15.13 14.52 -10.85
CA LEU A 246 -13.69 14.28 -10.78
C LEU A 246 -13.31 13.22 -9.73
N ALA A 247 -13.89 13.31 -8.53
CA ALA A 247 -13.65 12.36 -7.46
C ALA A 247 -14.12 10.94 -7.83
N GLU A 248 -15.27 10.81 -8.47
CA GLU A 248 -15.78 9.53 -9.00
C GLU A 248 -14.81 8.92 -10.01
N ASP A 249 -14.30 9.72 -10.97
CA ASP A 249 -13.37 9.22 -11.99
C ASP A 249 -12.04 8.77 -11.36
N ILE A 250 -11.50 9.54 -10.43
CA ILE A 250 -10.31 9.15 -9.67
C ILE A 250 -10.55 7.81 -8.95
N LEU A 251 -11.63 7.69 -8.17
CA LEU A 251 -11.93 6.49 -7.38
C LEU A 251 -12.12 5.27 -8.28
N VAL A 252 -12.88 5.37 -9.37
CA VAL A 252 -13.10 4.28 -10.32
C VAL A 252 -11.76 3.75 -10.86
N ASN A 253 -10.86 4.64 -11.27
CA ASN A 253 -9.58 4.24 -11.83
C ASN A 253 -8.62 3.64 -10.78
N LEU A 254 -8.62 4.16 -9.57
CA LEU A 254 -7.79 3.62 -8.49
C LEU A 254 -8.26 2.22 -8.05
N TRP A 255 -9.56 2.00 -7.90
CA TRP A 255 -10.09 0.71 -7.46
C TRP A 255 -9.95 -0.39 -8.52
N LYS A 256 -9.92 -0.04 -9.81
CA LYS A 256 -9.59 -0.99 -10.88
C LYS A 256 -8.22 -1.66 -10.70
N LEU A 257 -7.26 -1.00 -10.04
CA LEU A 257 -5.93 -1.55 -9.79
C LEU A 257 -5.93 -2.83 -8.93
N ILE A 258 -6.98 -3.01 -8.13
CA ILE A 258 -7.19 -4.19 -7.28
C ILE A 258 -8.33 -5.09 -7.78
N GLY A 259 -8.79 -4.87 -9.02
CA GLY A 259 -9.84 -5.66 -9.65
C GLY A 259 -11.25 -5.38 -9.14
N TYR A 260 -11.46 -4.23 -8.46
CA TYR A 260 -12.78 -3.85 -7.98
C TYR A 260 -13.41 -2.79 -8.88
N GLU A 261 -14.65 -3.05 -9.34
CA GLU A 261 -15.41 -2.13 -10.17
C GLU A 261 -16.40 -1.33 -9.32
N ILE A 262 -16.18 -0.01 -9.25
CA ILE A 262 -17.10 0.91 -8.61
C ILE A 262 -18.22 1.23 -9.59
N LYS A 263 -19.48 1.06 -9.15
CA LYS A 263 -20.65 1.49 -9.92
C LYS A 263 -20.83 3.00 -9.79
N THR A 264 -20.97 3.67 -10.92
CA THR A 264 -21.27 5.12 -10.97
C THR A 264 -22.67 5.36 -11.55
N PRO A 265 -23.37 6.45 -11.18
CA PRO A 265 -22.93 7.42 -10.16
C PRO A 265 -22.92 6.80 -8.75
N ILE A 266 -21.97 7.21 -7.91
CA ILE A 266 -21.91 6.78 -6.51
C ILE A 266 -23.17 7.29 -5.80
N PRO A 267 -23.87 6.46 -4.98
CA PRO A 267 -25.05 6.87 -4.25
C PRO A 267 -24.81 8.10 -3.38
N ARG A 268 -25.74 9.04 -3.43
CA ARG A 268 -25.67 10.28 -2.65
C ARG A 268 -26.66 10.24 -1.50
N MET A 269 -26.25 10.74 -0.35
CA MET A 269 -27.07 10.81 0.84
C MET A 269 -26.91 12.18 1.49
N THR A 270 -28.03 12.75 1.97
CA THR A 270 -27.94 13.99 2.75
C THR A 270 -27.36 13.72 4.14
N TYR A 271 -26.72 14.72 4.75
CA TYR A 271 -26.26 14.61 6.14
C TYR A 271 -27.41 14.24 7.08
N ALA A 272 -28.59 14.87 6.92
CA ALA A 272 -29.76 14.57 7.71
C ALA A 272 -30.19 13.10 7.61
N ASP A 273 -30.19 12.52 6.40
CA ASP A 273 -30.52 11.12 6.22
C ASP A 273 -29.44 10.19 6.77
N ALA A 274 -28.16 10.53 6.61
CA ALA A 274 -27.06 9.76 7.20
C ALA A 274 -27.18 9.68 8.72
N MET A 275 -27.41 10.81 9.38
CA MET A 275 -27.61 10.85 10.83
C MET A 275 -28.89 10.16 11.26
N ARG A 276 -29.99 10.36 10.55
CA ARG A 276 -31.28 9.74 10.86
C ARG A 276 -31.26 8.22 10.72
N LEU A 277 -30.67 7.71 9.65
CA LEU A 277 -30.71 6.28 9.32
C LEU A 277 -29.57 5.47 9.94
N TYR A 278 -28.41 6.09 10.16
CA TYR A 278 -27.18 5.37 10.56
C TYR A 278 -26.51 5.97 11.81
N GLY A 279 -26.89 7.16 12.27
CA GLY A 279 -26.25 7.83 13.41
C GLY A 279 -24.81 8.27 13.16
N SER A 280 -24.38 8.32 11.90
CA SER A 280 -23.02 8.61 11.49
C SER A 280 -22.99 9.43 10.21
N ASP A 281 -22.04 10.35 10.09
CA ASP A 281 -21.74 11.07 8.84
C ASP A 281 -20.96 10.21 7.82
N LYS A 282 -20.56 9.00 8.21
CA LYS A 282 -19.85 8.02 7.37
C LYS A 282 -20.54 6.65 7.42
N PRO A 283 -21.79 6.54 6.92
CA PRO A 283 -22.54 5.28 6.99
C PRO A 283 -21.86 4.19 6.16
N ASP A 284 -21.73 2.99 6.75
CA ASP A 284 -21.30 1.81 6.04
C ASP A 284 -22.49 1.12 5.38
N LEU A 285 -22.66 1.35 4.08
CA LEU A 285 -23.77 0.81 3.31
C LEU A 285 -23.62 -0.67 2.92
N ARG A 286 -22.56 -1.36 3.37
CA ARG A 286 -22.42 -2.81 3.20
C ARG A 286 -23.33 -3.60 4.12
N PHE A 287 -23.88 -2.95 5.15
CA PHE A 287 -24.80 -3.52 6.12
C PHE A 287 -26.19 -2.91 5.98
N ASP A 288 -27.23 -3.72 5.90
CA ASP A 288 -28.65 -3.29 5.82
C ASP A 288 -29.23 -2.96 7.20
N ILE A 289 -28.42 -2.42 8.11
CA ILE A 289 -28.87 -2.04 9.45
C ILE A 289 -29.14 -0.54 9.48
N GLN A 290 -30.40 -0.16 9.64
CA GLN A 290 -30.82 1.22 9.77
C GLN A 290 -31.46 1.46 11.14
N ILE A 291 -31.24 2.67 11.68
CA ILE A 291 -31.90 3.13 12.89
C ILE A 291 -33.38 3.37 12.58
N VAL A 292 -34.24 2.78 13.39
CA VAL A 292 -35.69 2.94 13.26
C VAL A 292 -36.19 3.84 14.41
N GLU A 293 -36.98 4.84 14.06
CA GLU A 293 -37.65 5.71 15.04
C GLU A 293 -38.72 4.94 15.79
N CYS A 294 -38.56 4.82 17.10
CA CYS A 294 -39.49 4.11 17.99
C CYS A 294 -40.15 5.04 19.05
N ALA A 295 -39.97 6.34 18.92
CA ALA A 295 -40.48 7.29 19.92
C ALA A 295 -41.98 7.13 20.17
N ASP A 296 -42.78 7.01 19.11
CA ASP A 296 -44.25 6.85 19.23
C ASP A 296 -44.65 5.58 19.98
N PHE A 297 -43.90 4.49 19.83
CA PHE A 297 -44.13 3.25 20.57
C PHE A 297 -43.90 3.41 22.07
N PHE A 298 -42.93 4.20 22.49
CA PHE A 298 -42.57 4.41 23.90
C PHE A 298 -43.27 5.63 24.55
N GLN A 299 -44.15 6.32 23.84
CA GLN A 299 -44.76 7.57 24.29
C GLN A 299 -45.47 7.47 25.67
N ASN A 300 -46.09 6.32 25.97
CA ASN A 300 -46.82 6.09 27.20
C ASN A 300 -46.20 4.95 28.05
N THR A 301 -44.91 4.68 27.88
CA THR A 301 -44.26 3.61 28.61
C THR A 301 -44.13 3.92 30.11
N PRO A 302 -44.42 2.98 31.02
CA PRO A 302 -44.17 3.13 32.44
C PRO A 302 -42.65 3.03 32.78
N PHE A 303 -41.80 2.65 31.82
CA PHE A 303 -40.38 2.43 32.04
C PHE A 303 -39.60 3.73 31.99
N ARG A 304 -39.08 4.16 33.17
CA ARG A 304 -38.45 5.46 33.37
C ARG A 304 -37.32 5.81 32.38
N VAL A 305 -36.57 4.83 31.97
CA VAL A 305 -35.43 5.02 31.04
C VAL A 305 -35.91 5.58 29.70
N PHE A 306 -37.08 5.13 29.21
CA PHE A 306 -37.66 5.60 27.97
C PHE A 306 -38.60 6.80 28.09
N GLN A 307 -38.87 7.25 29.34
CA GLN A 307 -39.63 8.50 29.58
C GLN A 307 -38.75 9.73 29.40
N ALA A 308 -37.46 9.65 29.72
CA ALA A 308 -36.51 10.75 29.67
C ALA A 308 -36.31 11.38 28.29
N PRO A 309 -36.27 10.62 27.18
CA PRO A 309 -36.11 11.15 25.82
C PRO A 309 -37.23 12.08 25.36
N TYR A 310 -38.45 11.90 25.92
CA TYR A 310 -39.61 12.74 25.57
C TYR A 310 -39.53 14.16 26.11
N VAL A 311 -38.66 14.42 27.06
CA VAL A 311 -38.51 15.73 27.72
C VAL A 311 -37.33 16.53 27.13
N GLY A 312 -36.89 16.20 25.90
CA GLY A 312 -35.93 17.03 25.18
C GLY A 312 -34.47 16.62 25.36
N CYS A 313 -34.21 15.39 25.80
CA CYS A 313 -32.85 14.82 25.78
C CYS A 313 -32.82 13.66 24.83
N LEU A 314 -32.08 13.78 23.74
CA LEU A 314 -31.64 12.65 22.95
C LEU A 314 -30.97 11.64 23.90
N LEU A 315 -31.42 10.38 23.85
CA LEU A 315 -30.67 9.30 24.49
C LEU A 315 -29.35 9.21 23.76
N TYR A 316 -28.37 9.88 24.32
CA TYR A 316 -26.99 9.65 23.99
C TYR A 316 -26.66 8.25 24.54
N THR A 317 -26.83 7.24 23.73
CA THR A 317 -26.07 6.00 23.95
C THR A 317 -24.66 6.35 23.49
N SER A 318 -24.00 7.16 24.35
CA SER A 318 -22.57 7.40 24.17
C SER A 318 -21.86 6.07 24.15
N ASP A 319 -21.05 5.89 23.19
CA ASP A 319 -19.62 5.72 23.40
C ASP A 319 -19.24 4.95 24.68
N ALA A 320 -19.83 3.78 24.86
CA ALA A 320 -19.23 2.72 25.66
C ALA A 320 -18.05 2.05 24.93
N ALA A 321 -17.57 2.66 23.84
CA ALA A 321 -16.44 2.16 23.05
C ALA A 321 -15.20 3.06 23.06
N ASP A 322 -15.23 4.18 23.83
CA ASP A 322 -14.10 5.12 23.95
C ASP A 322 -13.46 5.14 25.34
N ASP A 323 -13.68 4.12 26.19
CA ASP A 323 -12.92 3.90 27.45
C ASP A 323 -11.91 2.75 27.30
#